data_d8b888a8d967681f83aa641d3fa52fc2
#
_entry.id   d8b888a8d967681f83aa641d3fa52fc2
#
_cell.length_a   1.000
_cell.length_b   1.000
_cell.length_c   1.000
_cell.angle_alpha   90.00
_cell.angle_beta   90.00
_cell.angle_gamma   90.00
#
_symmetry.space_group_name_H-M   'P 1'
#
loop_
_entity.id
_entity.type
_entity.pdbx_description
1 polymer ?
#
loop_
_entity_poly.entity_id
_entity_poly.type
_entity_poly.pdbx_seq_one_letter_code
_entity_poly.pdbx_strand_id
1 'polypeptide(L)'
;VRISSSARMISQVVATARTAFDSGKTRPLAWRKAQLVAMIKMLRDNADDFSATLKQDLGRGPEEAWLYDIGFSITEIELIIKNLKKWTEPRKVSTPLVSLPGSSHRIPQPLGVVLVIAPWNYPIQLLMIPVAGAIAAGNAVVMKPSEVSSATSALLGKLVPQYFDNDAVAI
;
A
#
# COMPACT_ATOMS: atom_id res chain seq x y z
N VAL A 1 -26.94 5.38 -20.29
CA VAL A 1 -25.49 5.42 -20.57
C VAL A 1 -24.95 4.00 -20.42
N ARG A 2 -24.39 3.38 -21.49
CA ARG A 2 -23.76 2.05 -21.40
C ARG A 2 -22.39 2.21 -20.73
N ILE A 3 -22.25 1.70 -19.51
CA ILE A 3 -20.97 1.62 -18.81
C ILE A 3 -20.10 0.58 -19.54
N SER A 4 -18.83 0.91 -19.86
CA SER A 4 -17.90 -0.02 -20.51
C SER A 4 -17.59 -1.23 -19.60
N SER A 5 -17.15 -2.36 -20.19
CA SER A 5 -16.74 -3.55 -19.42
C SER A 5 -15.63 -3.23 -18.42
N SER A 6 -14.65 -2.42 -18.82
CA SER A 6 -13.54 -1.99 -17.95
C SER A 6 -14.04 -1.15 -16.75
N ALA A 7 -15.00 -0.24 -16.97
CA ALA A 7 -15.57 0.55 -15.88
C ALA A 7 -16.35 -0.32 -14.88
N ARG A 8 -17.01 -1.40 -15.33
CA ARG A 8 -17.68 -2.38 -14.45
C ARG A 8 -16.67 -3.16 -13.61
N MET A 9 -15.55 -3.57 -14.19
CA MET A 9 -14.47 -4.25 -13.45
C MET A 9 -13.88 -3.36 -12.38
N ILE A 10 -13.56 -2.09 -12.70
CA ILE A 10 -13.07 -1.12 -11.71
C ILE A 10 -14.07 -0.92 -10.57
N SER A 11 -15.35 -0.74 -10.89
CA SER A 11 -16.41 -0.60 -9.87
C SER A 11 -16.49 -1.81 -8.96
N GLN A 12 -16.31 -3.04 -9.50
CA GLN A 12 -16.32 -4.27 -8.71
C GLN A 12 -15.12 -4.35 -7.77
N VAL A 13 -13.91 -4.02 -8.25
CA VAL A 13 -12.68 -3.98 -7.42
C VAL A 13 -12.85 -3.01 -6.25
N VAL A 14 -13.36 -1.81 -6.52
CA VAL A 14 -13.60 -0.81 -5.47
C VAL A 14 -14.68 -1.28 -4.49
N ALA A 15 -15.75 -1.93 -4.96
CA ALA A 15 -16.81 -2.45 -4.09
C ALA A 15 -16.28 -3.57 -3.18
N THR A 16 -15.47 -4.49 -3.71
CA THR A 16 -14.81 -5.56 -2.92
C THR A 16 -13.93 -4.96 -1.83
N ALA A 17 -13.05 -4.01 -2.19
CA ALA A 17 -12.18 -3.31 -1.24
C ALA A 17 -12.98 -2.53 -0.17
N ARG A 18 -14.12 -1.94 -0.55
CA ARG A 18 -15.04 -1.26 0.37
C ARG A 18 -15.66 -2.25 1.37
N THR A 19 -16.15 -3.38 0.88
CA THR A 19 -16.70 -4.44 1.73
C THR A 19 -15.68 -4.97 2.73
N ALA A 20 -14.43 -5.20 2.29
CA ALA A 20 -13.34 -5.62 3.17
C ALA A 20 -13.04 -4.58 4.24
N PHE A 21 -13.00 -3.29 3.88
CA PHE A 21 -12.81 -2.21 4.83
C PHE A 21 -13.96 -2.11 5.85
N ASP A 22 -15.21 -2.11 5.37
CA ASP A 22 -16.42 -1.93 6.21
C ASP A 22 -16.61 -3.11 7.17
N SER A 23 -16.15 -4.32 6.82
CA SER A 23 -16.10 -5.48 7.73
C SER A 23 -15.14 -5.32 8.91
N GLY A 24 -14.26 -4.30 8.87
CA GLY A 24 -13.22 -4.10 9.87
C GLY A 24 -11.97 -4.96 9.69
N LYS A 25 -11.89 -5.79 8.63
CA LYS A 25 -10.79 -6.71 8.32
C LYS A 25 -9.42 -6.01 8.33
N THR A 26 -9.35 -4.77 7.85
CA THR A 26 -8.09 -4.00 7.73
C THR A 26 -7.64 -3.33 9.03
N ARG A 27 -8.50 -3.28 10.06
CA ARG A 27 -8.26 -2.52 11.30
C ARG A 27 -7.22 -3.14 12.25
N PRO A 28 -7.14 -4.47 12.46
CA PRO A 28 -6.19 -5.07 13.38
C PRO A 28 -4.73 -4.80 12.96
N LEU A 29 -3.87 -4.42 13.92
CA LEU A 29 -2.44 -4.20 13.66
C LEU A 29 -1.75 -5.46 13.12
N ALA A 30 -2.19 -6.63 13.56
CA ALA A 30 -1.66 -7.91 13.08
C ALA A 30 -1.87 -8.09 11.57
N TRP A 31 -3.08 -7.78 11.05
CA TRP A 31 -3.37 -7.82 9.63
C TRP A 31 -2.51 -6.81 8.86
N ARG A 32 -2.44 -5.55 9.33
CA ARG A 32 -1.62 -4.51 8.68
C ARG A 32 -0.15 -4.93 8.58
N LYS A 33 0.40 -5.43 9.70
CA LYS A 33 1.78 -5.93 9.74
C LYS A 33 1.99 -7.11 8.79
N ALA A 34 1.04 -8.04 8.71
CA ALA A 34 1.12 -9.19 7.80
C ALA A 34 1.19 -8.74 6.34
N GLN A 35 0.36 -7.76 5.91
CA GLN A 35 0.41 -7.21 4.55
C GLN A 35 1.73 -6.48 4.26
N LEU A 36 2.25 -5.70 5.22
CA LEU A 36 3.55 -5.02 5.06
C LEU A 36 4.72 -6.01 4.97
N VAL A 37 4.70 -7.09 5.75
CA VAL A 37 5.70 -8.16 5.66
C VAL A 37 5.59 -8.91 4.33
N ALA A 38 4.37 -9.15 3.84
CA ALA A 38 4.14 -9.75 2.53
C ALA A 38 4.67 -8.87 1.39
N MET A 39 4.55 -7.54 1.52
CA MET A 39 5.13 -6.58 0.56
C MET A 39 6.64 -6.69 0.50
N ILE A 40 7.33 -6.70 1.65
CA ILE A 40 8.78 -6.89 1.72
C ILE A 40 9.17 -8.24 1.11
N LYS A 41 8.42 -9.29 1.42
CA LYS A 41 8.66 -10.62 0.88
C LYS A 41 8.53 -10.63 -0.64
N MET A 42 7.48 -10.04 -1.21
CA MET A 42 7.29 -9.90 -2.65
C MET A 42 8.47 -9.21 -3.32
N LEU A 43 8.94 -8.09 -2.76
CA LEU A 43 10.06 -7.32 -3.30
C LEU A 43 11.39 -8.09 -3.24
N ARG A 44 11.64 -8.83 -2.14
CA ARG A 44 12.87 -9.62 -1.98
C ARG A 44 12.88 -10.88 -2.84
N ASP A 45 11.79 -11.64 -2.83
CA ASP A 45 11.70 -12.90 -3.59
C ASP A 45 11.81 -12.69 -5.11
N ASN A 46 11.44 -11.51 -5.60
CA ASN A 46 11.39 -11.19 -7.03
C ASN A 46 12.31 -10.02 -7.40
N ALA A 47 13.39 -9.79 -6.63
CA ALA A 47 14.28 -8.63 -6.85
C ALA A 47 14.92 -8.65 -8.24
N ASP A 48 15.35 -9.81 -8.72
CA ASP A 48 15.96 -9.97 -10.04
C ASP A 48 14.95 -9.70 -11.17
N ASP A 49 13.71 -10.19 -11.02
CA ASP A 49 12.63 -9.94 -11.98
C ASP A 49 12.28 -8.44 -12.03
N PHE A 50 12.18 -7.78 -10.88
CA PHE A 50 11.97 -6.34 -10.82
C PHE A 50 13.14 -5.56 -11.44
N SER A 51 14.37 -5.98 -11.19
CA SER A 51 15.55 -5.37 -11.81
C SER A 51 15.51 -5.52 -13.34
N ALA A 52 15.13 -6.69 -13.83
CA ALA A 52 14.99 -6.93 -15.27
C ALA A 52 13.90 -6.04 -15.91
N THR A 53 12.75 -5.86 -15.24
CA THR A 53 11.69 -4.97 -15.75
C THR A 53 12.10 -3.50 -15.72
N LEU A 54 12.82 -3.04 -14.68
CA LEU A 54 13.35 -1.69 -14.59
C LEU A 54 14.41 -1.41 -15.66
N LYS A 55 15.21 -2.41 -16.01
CA LYS A 55 16.13 -2.31 -17.15
C LYS A 55 15.39 -2.20 -18.47
N GLN A 56 14.32 -2.97 -18.67
CA GLN A 56 13.50 -2.94 -19.87
C GLN A 56 12.76 -1.60 -20.02
N ASP A 57 12.13 -1.09 -18.95
CA ASP A 57 11.29 0.11 -19.00
C ASP A 57 12.12 1.40 -18.99
N LEU A 58 13.24 1.43 -18.24
CA LEU A 58 13.98 2.66 -17.90
C LEU A 58 15.48 2.60 -18.22
N GLY A 59 16.01 1.46 -18.66
CA GLY A 59 17.44 1.28 -18.90
C GLY A 59 18.30 1.21 -17.62
N ARG A 60 17.70 1.02 -16.45
CA ARG A 60 18.42 1.01 -15.16
C ARG A 60 19.27 -0.24 -14.98
N GLY A 61 20.49 -0.04 -14.46
CA GLY A 61 21.35 -1.13 -14.00
C GLY A 61 20.85 -1.77 -12.70
N PRO A 62 21.35 -2.99 -12.36
CA PRO A 62 20.90 -3.72 -11.16
C PRO A 62 21.13 -2.94 -9.85
N GLU A 63 22.27 -2.28 -9.70
CA GLU A 63 22.61 -1.48 -8.53
C GLU A 63 21.67 -0.29 -8.36
N GLU A 64 21.36 0.38 -9.48
CA GLU A 64 20.47 1.53 -9.50
C GLU A 64 19.01 1.11 -9.20
N ALA A 65 18.57 -0.01 -9.77
CA ALA A 65 17.26 -0.61 -9.49
C ALA A 65 17.13 -0.96 -7.99
N TRP A 66 18.14 -1.55 -7.41
CA TRP A 66 18.15 -1.84 -5.98
C TRP A 66 18.16 -0.59 -5.12
N LEU A 67 19.08 0.35 -5.38
CA LEU A 67 19.29 1.52 -4.54
C LEU A 67 18.07 2.45 -4.51
N TYR A 68 17.43 2.68 -5.66
CA TYR A 68 16.40 3.73 -5.79
C TYR A 68 14.97 3.20 -5.82
N ASP A 69 14.76 1.92 -6.15
CA ASP A 69 13.39 1.36 -6.20
C ASP A 69 13.20 0.24 -5.17
N ILE A 70 13.94 -0.86 -5.27
CA ILE A 70 13.65 -2.10 -4.53
C ILE A 70 14.10 -1.97 -3.07
N GLY A 71 15.39 -1.78 -2.84
CA GLY A 71 16.00 -1.73 -1.51
C GLY A 71 15.51 -0.53 -0.70
N PHE A 72 15.37 0.63 -1.34
CA PHE A 72 14.81 1.81 -0.71
C PHE A 72 13.38 1.56 -0.22
N SER A 73 12.53 0.97 -1.07
CA SER A 73 11.15 0.62 -0.68
C SER A 73 11.11 -0.34 0.51
N ILE A 74 11.97 -1.37 0.52
CA ILE A 74 12.07 -2.31 1.64
C ILE A 74 12.43 -1.58 2.94
N THR A 75 13.43 -0.69 2.90
CA THR A 75 13.87 0.08 4.08
C THR A 75 12.76 0.96 4.64
N GLU A 76 12.01 1.66 3.78
CA GLU A 76 10.89 2.50 4.19
C GLU A 76 9.74 1.67 4.78
N ILE A 77 9.43 0.50 4.21
CA ILE A 77 8.40 -0.40 4.73
C ILE A 77 8.82 -0.98 6.09
N GLU A 78 10.09 -1.33 6.29
CA GLU A 78 10.62 -1.78 7.58
C GLU A 78 10.51 -0.67 8.65
N LEU A 79 10.79 0.59 8.28
CA LEU A 79 10.59 1.74 9.16
C LEU A 79 9.12 1.91 9.57
N ILE A 80 8.19 1.74 8.62
CA ILE A 80 6.75 1.76 8.88
C ILE A 80 6.38 0.64 9.88
N ILE A 81 6.82 -0.60 9.64
CA ILE A 81 6.54 -1.74 10.53
C ILE A 81 7.06 -1.48 11.95
N LYS A 82 8.28 -0.96 12.07
CA LYS A 82 8.91 -0.65 13.35
C LYS A 82 8.11 0.37 14.17
N ASN A 83 7.50 1.34 13.49
CA ASN A 83 6.78 2.42 14.14
C ASN A 83 5.25 2.24 14.14
N LEU A 84 4.73 1.19 13.52
CA LEU A 84 3.29 0.98 13.26
C LEU A 84 2.43 1.18 14.51
N LYS A 85 2.78 0.53 15.62
CA LYS A 85 2.05 0.66 16.89
C LYS A 85 2.06 2.09 17.41
N LYS A 86 3.25 2.71 17.48
CA LYS A 86 3.44 4.08 18.00
C LYS A 86 2.67 5.13 17.19
N TRP A 87 2.62 4.98 15.87
CA TRP A 87 1.97 5.95 15.00
C TRP A 87 0.44 5.83 14.97
N THR A 88 -0.09 4.67 15.34
CA THR A 88 -1.53 4.38 15.30
C THR A 88 -2.21 4.36 16.67
N GLU A 89 -1.47 4.47 17.78
CA GLU A 89 -2.03 4.50 19.11
C GLU A 89 -2.71 5.84 19.45
N PRO A 90 -3.76 5.82 20.28
CA PRO A 90 -4.39 7.03 20.77
C PRO A 90 -3.40 7.90 21.56
N ARG A 91 -3.43 9.20 21.33
CA ARG A 91 -2.58 10.18 22.03
C ARG A 91 -3.43 11.04 22.93
N LYS A 92 -3.08 11.08 24.24
CA LYS A 92 -3.71 11.98 25.19
C LYS A 92 -3.41 13.43 24.80
N VAL A 93 -4.41 14.31 24.89
CA VAL A 93 -4.29 15.75 24.64
C VAL A 93 -4.85 16.51 25.86
N SER A 94 -4.62 17.83 25.94
CA SER A 94 -5.14 18.65 27.01
C SER A 94 -6.68 18.60 27.03
N THR A 95 -7.23 18.48 28.24
CA THR A 95 -8.67 18.50 28.52
C THR A 95 -9.07 19.83 29.10
N PRO A 96 -10.08 20.53 28.55
CA PRO A 96 -10.58 21.78 29.18
C PRO A 96 -11.04 21.55 30.60
N LEU A 97 -10.84 22.56 31.48
CA LEU A 97 -11.21 22.45 32.88
C LEU A 97 -12.67 22.08 33.15
N VAL A 98 -13.57 22.58 32.29
CA VAL A 98 -15.01 22.31 32.38
C VAL A 98 -15.38 20.84 32.11
N SER A 99 -14.45 20.08 31.51
CA SER A 99 -14.64 18.65 31.17
C SER A 99 -13.94 17.71 32.16
N LEU A 100 -13.33 18.23 33.23
CA LEU A 100 -12.75 17.39 34.27
C LEU A 100 -13.87 16.73 35.11
N PRO A 101 -13.65 15.48 35.56
CA PRO A 101 -12.44 14.65 35.55
C PRO A 101 -12.24 13.82 34.25
N GLY A 102 -12.90 14.15 33.14
CA GLY A 102 -12.76 13.49 31.84
C GLY A 102 -11.34 13.55 31.27
N SER A 103 -11.10 12.81 30.21
CA SER A 103 -9.84 12.82 29.46
C SER A 103 -10.10 12.94 27.95
N SER A 104 -9.23 13.68 27.27
CA SER A 104 -9.32 13.91 25.82
C SER A 104 -8.21 13.16 25.08
N HIS A 105 -8.55 12.54 23.96
CA HIS A 105 -7.62 11.75 23.15
C HIS A 105 -7.78 12.07 21.67
N ARG A 106 -6.67 12.09 20.94
CA ARG A 106 -6.65 12.06 19.47
C ARG A 106 -6.45 10.61 19.02
N ILE A 107 -7.42 10.08 18.29
CA ILE A 107 -7.42 8.69 17.81
C ILE A 107 -7.30 8.70 16.29
N PRO A 108 -6.20 8.16 15.71
CA PRO A 108 -6.09 7.99 14.26
C PRO A 108 -7.17 7.04 13.74
N GLN A 109 -7.81 7.39 12.63
CA GLN A 109 -8.83 6.56 11.97
C GLN A 109 -8.45 6.39 10.49
N PRO A 110 -8.64 5.19 9.90
CA PRO A 110 -8.49 4.99 8.47
C PRO A 110 -9.59 5.72 7.69
N LEU A 111 -9.27 6.17 6.47
CA LEU A 111 -10.18 6.90 5.60
C LEU A 111 -11.14 6.00 4.82
N GLY A 112 -10.77 4.73 4.59
CA GLY A 112 -11.61 3.81 3.84
C GLY A 112 -10.85 3.05 2.76
N VAL A 113 -11.21 3.24 1.50
CA VAL A 113 -10.52 2.72 0.32
C VAL A 113 -9.66 3.83 -0.27
N VAL A 114 -8.37 3.57 -0.40
CA VAL A 114 -7.39 4.51 -0.96
C VAL A 114 -6.98 4.06 -2.36
N LEU A 115 -7.06 4.94 -3.34
CA LEU A 115 -6.48 4.74 -4.66
C LEU A 115 -5.07 5.33 -4.70
N VAL A 116 -4.09 4.54 -5.10
CA VAL A 116 -2.71 4.98 -5.33
C VAL A 116 -2.42 4.92 -6.83
N ILE A 117 -2.20 6.08 -7.44
CA ILE A 117 -1.80 6.22 -8.86
C ILE A 117 -0.32 6.58 -8.87
N ALA A 118 0.52 5.71 -9.41
CA ALA A 118 1.96 5.90 -9.43
C ALA A 118 2.47 6.37 -10.79
N PRO A 119 3.53 7.21 -10.82
CA PRO A 119 4.22 7.60 -12.05
C PRO A 119 5.19 6.50 -12.52
N TRP A 120 5.79 6.73 -13.69
CA TRP A 120 6.68 5.78 -14.37
C TRP A 120 8.15 5.86 -13.93
N ASN A 121 8.58 6.99 -13.39
CA ASN A 121 10.02 7.29 -13.18
C ASN A 121 10.67 6.56 -12.00
N TYR A 122 9.90 6.15 -10.99
CA TYR A 122 10.28 5.23 -9.90
C TYR A 122 9.08 4.32 -9.62
N PRO A 123 8.80 3.38 -10.56
CA PRO A 123 7.49 2.71 -10.62
C PRO A 123 7.21 1.79 -9.43
N ILE A 124 8.24 1.24 -8.79
CA ILE A 124 8.10 0.40 -7.59
C ILE A 124 8.03 1.29 -6.36
N GLN A 125 8.99 2.17 -6.16
CA GLN A 125 9.09 3.04 -4.99
C GLN A 125 7.84 3.90 -4.80
N LEU A 126 7.45 4.64 -5.85
CA LEU A 126 6.34 5.59 -5.78
C LEU A 126 4.96 4.93 -5.78
N LEU A 127 4.89 3.61 -5.99
CA LEU A 127 3.69 2.81 -5.77
C LEU A 127 3.70 2.18 -4.37
N MET A 128 4.76 1.44 -4.01
CA MET A 128 4.80 0.61 -2.81
C MET A 128 4.82 1.42 -1.51
N ILE A 129 5.55 2.53 -1.44
CA ILE A 129 5.64 3.34 -0.22
C ILE A 129 4.29 3.98 0.16
N PRO A 130 3.55 4.66 -0.76
CA PRO A 130 2.22 5.15 -0.44
C PRO A 130 1.22 4.04 -0.11
N VAL A 131 1.30 2.88 -0.79
CA VAL A 131 0.48 1.70 -0.48
C VAL A 131 0.77 1.19 0.93
N ALA A 132 2.05 1.09 1.31
CA ALA A 132 2.45 0.70 2.66
C ALA A 132 1.92 1.68 3.73
N GLY A 133 1.98 2.99 3.47
CA GLY A 133 1.40 4.02 4.33
C GLY A 133 -0.12 3.87 4.48
N ALA A 134 -0.83 3.60 3.39
CA ALA A 134 -2.28 3.39 3.40
C ALA A 134 -2.69 2.12 4.18
N ILE A 135 -1.97 1.00 3.99
CA ILE A 135 -2.16 -0.24 4.74
C ILE A 135 -1.85 -0.02 6.23
N ALA A 136 -0.74 0.65 6.55
CA ALA A 136 -0.36 0.97 7.92
C ALA A 136 -1.42 1.80 8.65
N ALA A 137 -2.07 2.72 7.96
CA ALA A 137 -3.18 3.50 8.49
C ALA A 137 -4.48 2.68 8.66
N GLY A 138 -4.57 1.46 8.09
CA GLY A 138 -5.73 0.56 8.21
C GLY A 138 -6.74 0.71 7.09
N ASN A 139 -6.35 1.26 5.94
CA ASN A 139 -7.19 1.35 4.76
C ASN A 139 -7.15 0.06 3.93
N ALA A 140 -8.18 -0.16 3.12
CA ALA A 140 -8.08 -0.98 1.92
C ALA A 140 -7.47 -0.15 0.79
N VAL A 141 -6.80 -0.80 -0.17
CA VAL A 141 -6.02 -0.10 -1.20
C VAL A 141 -6.28 -0.66 -2.59
N VAL A 142 -6.45 0.24 -3.54
CA VAL A 142 -6.46 -0.07 -4.97
C VAL A 142 -5.24 0.61 -5.61
N MET A 143 -4.44 -0.16 -6.32
CA MET A 143 -3.21 0.29 -6.99
C MET A 143 -3.44 0.50 -8.47
N LYS A 144 -2.92 1.59 -9.01
CA LYS A 144 -2.81 1.84 -10.45
C LYS A 144 -1.36 2.19 -10.78
N PRO A 145 -0.53 1.21 -11.15
CA PRO A 145 0.82 1.49 -11.66
C PRO A 145 0.76 2.24 -13.01
N SER A 146 1.90 2.78 -13.44
CA SER A 146 1.96 3.51 -14.70
C SER A 146 1.98 2.57 -15.90
N GLU A 147 1.16 2.88 -16.89
CA GLU A 147 1.17 2.23 -18.21
C GLU A 147 2.45 2.49 -19.01
N VAL A 148 3.18 3.56 -18.69
CA VAL A 148 4.46 3.91 -19.33
C VAL A 148 5.57 2.93 -18.95
N SER A 149 5.62 2.49 -17.68
CA SER A 149 6.49 1.41 -17.20
C SER A 149 5.79 0.07 -17.34
N SER A 150 5.56 -0.37 -18.57
CA SER A 150 4.64 -1.47 -18.90
C SER A 150 5.13 -2.84 -18.40
N ALA A 151 6.42 -3.13 -18.47
CA ALA A 151 6.98 -4.39 -17.99
C ALA A 151 6.87 -4.51 -16.46
N THR A 152 7.22 -3.43 -15.73
CA THR A 152 7.08 -3.37 -14.28
C THR A 152 5.62 -3.45 -13.86
N SER A 153 4.71 -2.77 -14.56
CA SER A 153 3.27 -2.82 -14.32
C SER A 153 2.70 -4.23 -14.49
N ALA A 154 3.11 -4.93 -15.57
CA ALA A 154 2.69 -6.31 -15.82
C ALA A 154 3.18 -7.28 -14.75
N LEU A 155 4.44 -7.13 -14.29
CA LEU A 155 4.99 -7.95 -13.21
C LEU A 155 4.24 -7.70 -11.90
N LEU A 156 3.97 -6.45 -11.55
CA LEU A 156 3.18 -6.10 -10.36
C LEU A 156 1.77 -6.70 -10.43
N GLY A 157 1.10 -6.62 -11.58
CA GLY A 157 -0.22 -7.23 -11.79
C GLY A 157 -0.23 -8.75 -11.59
N LYS A 158 0.89 -9.43 -11.91
CA LYS A 158 1.07 -10.87 -11.68
C LYS A 158 1.33 -11.19 -10.21
N LEU A 159 2.16 -10.40 -9.52
CA LEU A 159 2.67 -10.71 -8.18
C LEU A 159 1.72 -10.26 -7.06
N VAL A 160 1.13 -9.08 -7.16
CA VAL A 160 0.26 -8.53 -6.11
C VAL A 160 -0.81 -9.53 -5.67
N PRO A 161 -1.57 -10.20 -6.56
CA PRO A 161 -2.58 -11.17 -6.13
C PRO A 161 -2.02 -12.42 -5.43
N GLN A 162 -0.72 -12.69 -5.54
CA GLN A 162 -0.08 -13.87 -4.93
C GLN A 162 0.39 -13.62 -3.49
N TYR A 163 0.63 -12.36 -3.15
CA TYR A 163 1.24 -11.99 -1.86
C TYR A 163 0.26 -11.31 -0.90
N PHE A 164 -0.76 -10.61 -1.42
CA PHE A 164 -1.66 -9.81 -0.60
C PHE A 164 -3.04 -10.44 -0.42
N ASP A 165 -3.76 -9.91 0.56
CA ASP A 165 -5.19 -10.18 0.75
C ASP A 165 -5.99 -9.44 -0.34
N ASN A 166 -6.40 -10.17 -1.38
CA ASN A 166 -6.98 -9.63 -2.60
C ASN A 166 -8.34 -8.92 -2.41
N ASP A 167 -9.01 -9.16 -1.29
CA ASP A 167 -10.26 -8.44 -0.99
C ASP A 167 -9.99 -6.99 -0.56
N ALA A 168 -8.83 -6.75 0.07
CA ALA A 168 -8.50 -5.46 0.65
C ALA A 168 -7.35 -4.74 -0.05
N VAL A 169 -6.52 -5.45 -0.83
CA VAL A 169 -5.36 -4.90 -1.57
C VAL A 169 -5.43 -5.40 -3.00
N ALA A 170 -5.79 -4.52 -3.92
CA ALA A 170 -6.02 -4.84 -5.34
C ALA A 170 -5.14 -3.98 -6.27
N ILE A 171 -4.90 -4.47 -7.50
CA ILE A 171 -4.17 -3.78 -8.56
C ILE A 171 -4.95 -3.82 -9.87
#